data_2608c8fb0a673736600acac1c3d21222
#
_entry.id   2608c8fb0a673736600acac1c3d21222
#
_cell.length_a   1.000
_cell.length_b   1.000
_cell.length_c   1.000
_cell.angle_alpha   90.00
_cell.angle_beta   90.00
_cell.angle_gamma   90.00
#
_symmetry.space_group_name_H-M   'P 1'
#
loop_
_entity.id
_entity.type
_entity.pdbx_description
1 polymer ?
#
loop_
_entity_poly.entity_id
_entity_poly.type
_entity_poly.pdbx_seq_one_letter_code
_entity_poly.pdbx_strand_id
1 'polypeptide(L)'
;MSGRLILVRHGQSHGNVERRLDTRPPGAELTDLGVEQARDFARSRRNPPGLLLHSVARRAAQTATEIGTEFTIAPSEVDGIHEVQAGDLENRSDDDAIAEFNAVYQRWCEGELSIAMPGGESGSDVLSRYLPVLTDLRLRYLDDDDWTQDILLVSHGAAIRLASATLAGVESSFFLDHHLANTEAVVLVPITDGRWSCVQWGSRTPPFYPEPDVHPVEDALQAADPMG
;
A
#
# COMPACT_ATOMS: atom_id res chain seq x y z
N MET A 1 -18.52 -11.18 -13.41
CA MET A 1 -17.19 -10.50 -13.37
C MET A 1 -16.45 -11.12 -12.20
N SER A 2 -15.24 -11.58 -12.40
CA SER A 2 -14.39 -12.10 -11.31
C SER A 2 -14.09 -11.03 -10.27
N GLY A 3 -13.84 -11.43 -9.03
CA GLY A 3 -13.44 -10.55 -7.95
C GLY A 3 -12.10 -9.85 -8.23
N ARG A 4 -11.84 -8.75 -7.53
CA ARG A 4 -10.61 -7.96 -7.65
C ARG A 4 -9.86 -7.99 -6.32
N LEU A 5 -8.54 -7.81 -6.37
CA LEU A 5 -7.72 -7.55 -5.21
C LEU A 5 -7.54 -6.03 -5.06
N ILE A 6 -7.92 -5.48 -3.92
CA ILE A 6 -7.87 -4.05 -3.63
C ILE A 6 -6.94 -3.85 -2.44
N LEU A 7 -5.77 -3.31 -2.71
CA LEU A 7 -4.73 -3.01 -1.72
C LEU A 7 -4.91 -1.57 -1.27
N VAL A 8 -5.32 -1.36 -0.02
CA VAL A 8 -5.68 -0.06 0.54
C VAL A 8 -4.60 0.39 1.51
N ARG A 9 -4.07 1.60 1.34
CA ARG A 9 -3.23 2.23 2.34
C ARG A 9 -4.08 2.59 3.55
N HIS A 10 -3.59 2.33 4.77
CA HIS A 10 -4.28 2.72 6.01
C HIS A 10 -4.63 4.22 6.06
N GLY A 11 -5.60 4.60 6.87
CA GLY A 11 -5.97 5.99 7.15
C GLY A 11 -4.83 6.77 7.84
N GLN A 12 -4.93 8.09 7.91
CA GLN A 12 -3.90 8.93 8.53
C GLN A 12 -3.62 8.49 9.98
N SER A 13 -2.35 8.26 10.29
CA SER A 13 -1.87 7.94 11.63
C SER A 13 -1.12 9.13 12.26
N HIS A 14 -0.92 9.07 13.59
CA HIS A 14 -0.08 10.07 14.26
C HIS A 14 1.36 10.07 13.72
N GLY A 15 1.89 8.91 13.30
CA GLY A 15 3.20 8.82 12.63
C GLY A 15 3.24 9.61 11.32
N ASN A 16 2.14 9.60 10.52
CA ASN A 16 2.05 10.39 9.29
C ASN A 16 2.08 11.90 9.60
N VAL A 17 1.32 12.35 10.59
CA VAL A 17 1.31 13.77 11.01
C VAL A 17 2.70 14.24 11.47
N GLU A 18 3.43 13.38 12.15
CA GLU A 18 4.78 13.64 12.63
C GLU A 18 5.85 13.45 11.54
N ARG A 19 5.47 13.03 10.33
CA ARG A 19 6.38 12.66 9.23
C ARG A 19 7.44 11.64 9.65
N ARG A 20 7.06 10.72 10.53
CA ARG A 20 7.95 9.76 11.15
C ARG A 20 7.95 8.45 10.37
N LEU A 21 9.11 7.87 10.16
CA LEU A 21 9.28 6.52 9.62
C LEU A 21 8.82 5.50 10.68
N ASP A 22 7.50 5.32 10.79
CA ASP A 22 6.84 4.45 11.76
C ASP A 22 6.51 3.11 11.10
N THR A 23 7.50 2.23 11.00
CA THR A 23 7.38 1.01 10.19
C THR A 23 7.18 -0.27 11.00
N ARG A 24 7.67 -0.30 12.25
CA ARG A 24 7.58 -1.47 13.13
C ARG A 24 6.20 -1.60 13.75
N PRO A 25 5.58 -2.79 13.70
CA PRO A 25 4.39 -3.07 14.49
C PRO A 25 4.69 -2.96 16.01
N PRO A 26 3.71 -2.53 16.82
CA PRO A 26 2.34 -2.17 16.46
C PRO A 26 2.20 -0.80 15.78
N GLY A 27 3.17 0.12 15.92
CA GLY A 27 3.17 1.47 15.38
C GLY A 27 2.08 2.38 15.95
N ALA A 28 2.00 3.59 15.39
CA ALA A 28 1.06 4.63 15.82
C ALA A 28 -0.40 4.29 15.47
N GLU A 29 -1.31 4.86 16.24
CA GLU A 29 -2.76 4.81 16.01
C GLU A 29 -3.19 5.78 14.91
N LEU A 30 -4.41 5.57 14.39
CA LEU A 30 -5.07 6.54 13.51
C LEU A 30 -5.35 7.84 14.26
N THR A 31 -5.32 8.95 13.52
CA THR A 31 -5.93 10.20 13.95
C THR A 31 -7.45 10.14 13.77
N ASP A 32 -8.19 11.12 14.34
CA ASP A 32 -9.63 11.24 14.07
C ASP A 32 -9.90 11.39 12.57
N LEU A 33 -9.04 12.10 11.84
CA LEU A 33 -9.13 12.19 10.38
C LEU A 33 -8.92 10.82 9.72
N GLY A 34 -7.97 10.03 10.20
CA GLY A 34 -7.72 8.68 9.67
C GLY A 34 -8.91 7.75 9.86
N VAL A 35 -9.62 7.86 10.98
CA VAL A 35 -10.89 7.15 11.24
C VAL A 35 -11.97 7.55 10.23
N GLU A 36 -12.18 8.84 10.01
CA GLU A 36 -13.17 9.32 9.02
C GLU A 36 -12.78 8.93 7.59
N GLN A 37 -11.50 9.00 7.23
CA GLN A 37 -11.02 8.54 5.92
C GLN A 37 -11.36 7.05 5.68
N ALA A 38 -11.21 6.20 6.69
CA ALA A 38 -11.56 4.78 6.58
C ALA A 38 -13.06 4.56 6.37
N ARG A 39 -13.91 5.30 7.09
CA ARG A 39 -15.38 5.27 6.92
C ARG A 39 -15.80 5.77 5.55
N ASP A 40 -15.24 6.89 5.09
CA ASP A 40 -15.56 7.48 3.80
C ASP A 40 -15.12 6.56 2.65
N PHE A 41 -13.97 5.90 2.78
CA PHE A 41 -13.55 4.87 1.83
C PHE A 41 -14.62 3.76 1.72
N ALA A 42 -15.13 3.25 2.84
CA ALA A 42 -16.17 2.23 2.83
C ALA A 42 -17.47 2.75 2.19
N ARG A 43 -17.94 3.94 2.59
CA ARG A 43 -19.17 4.57 2.07
C ARG A 43 -19.11 4.87 0.57
N SER A 44 -17.93 5.13 0.03
CA SER A 44 -17.73 5.36 -1.40
C SER A 44 -17.94 4.10 -2.26
N ARG A 45 -17.95 2.92 -1.64
CA ARG A 45 -18.06 1.63 -2.34
C ARG A 45 -19.50 1.13 -2.35
N ARG A 46 -19.92 0.58 -3.49
CA ARG A 46 -21.30 0.10 -3.67
C ARG A 46 -21.58 -1.22 -2.95
N ASN A 47 -20.58 -2.09 -2.88
CA ASN A 47 -20.74 -3.45 -2.38
C ASN A 47 -19.70 -3.75 -1.29
N PRO A 48 -20.07 -4.53 -0.26
CA PRO A 48 -19.10 -5.04 0.70
C PRO A 48 -18.11 -5.99 0.00
N PRO A 49 -16.86 -6.08 0.50
CA PRO A 49 -15.92 -7.09 0.04
C PRO A 49 -16.35 -8.49 0.52
N GLY A 50 -15.90 -9.54 -0.16
CA GLY A 50 -16.04 -10.93 0.30
C GLY A 50 -15.06 -11.28 1.41
N LEU A 51 -13.87 -10.63 1.39
CA LEU A 51 -12.87 -10.70 2.43
C LEU A 51 -12.35 -9.30 2.76
N LEU A 52 -12.17 -9.04 4.06
CA LEU A 52 -11.53 -7.85 4.59
C LEU A 52 -10.34 -8.27 5.46
N LEU A 53 -9.14 -7.98 4.97
CA LEU A 53 -7.88 -8.38 5.58
C LEU A 53 -7.06 -7.15 5.98
N HIS A 54 -6.17 -7.29 6.95
CA HIS A 54 -5.29 -6.19 7.35
C HIS A 54 -3.93 -6.65 7.85
N SER A 55 -2.95 -5.78 7.73
CA SER A 55 -1.61 -5.92 8.30
C SER A 55 -1.65 -5.92 9.84
N VAL A 56 -0.65 -6.53 10.45
CA VAL A 56 -0.42 -6.57 11.91
C VAL A 56 -0.25 -5.18 12.55
N ALA A 57 -0.01 -4.12 11.79
CA ALA A 57 0.16 -2.78 12.33
C ALA A 57 -1.18 -2.19 12.82
N ARG A 58 -1.14 -1.49 13.97
CA ARG A 58 -2.33 -0.94 14.64
C ARG A 58 -3.17 -0.06 13.73
N ARG A 59 -2.55 0.86 12.99
CA ARG A 59 -3.23 1.75 12.04
C ARG A 59 -3.98 1.01 10.93
N ALA A 60 -3.41 -0.12 10.46
CA ALA A 60 -4.07 -0.95 9.45
C ALA A 60 -5.26 -1.72 10.04
N ALA A 61 -5.10 -2.28 11.24
CA ALA A 61 -6.17 -2.94 11.98
C ALA A 61 -7.33 -1.98 12.30
N GLN A 62 -7.03 -0.76 12.75
CA GLN A 62 -8.05 0.26 13.02
C GLN A 62 -8.77 0.67 11.72
N THR A 63 -8.04 0.92 10.63
CA THR A 63 -8.64 1.22 9.32
C THR A 63 -9.59 0.10 8.88
N ALA A 64 -9.15 -1.16 8.96
CA ALA A 64 -9.99 -2.30 8.60
C ALA A 64 -11.22 -2.44 9.53
N THR A 65 -11.08 -2.13 10.81
CA THR A 65 -12.19 -2.14 11.77
C THR A 65 -13.27 -1.12 11.40
N GLU A 66 -12.88 0.11 11.04
CA GLU A 66 -13.83 1.14 10.61
C GLU A 66 -14.53 0.76 9.29
N ILE A 67 -13.76 0.25 8.31
CA ILE A 67 -14.32 -0.29 7.06
C ILE A 67 -15.29 -1.45 7.35
N GLY A 68 -14.88 -2.38 8.22
CA GLY A 68 -15.69 -3.53 8.59
C GLY A 68 -16.99 -3.17 9.29
N THR A 69 -16.98 -2.10 10.09
CA THR A 69 -18.17 -1.58 10.78
C THR A 69 -19.20 -1.08 9.76
N GLU A 70 -18.80 -0.33 8.75
CA GLU A 70 -19.70 0.19 7.70
C GLU A 70 -20.32 -0.96 6.86
N PHE A 71 -19.58 -2.05 6.63
CA PHE A 71 -20.06 -3.19 5.85
C PHE A 71 -20.64 -4.34 6.67
N THR A 72 -20.56 -4.28 7.99
CA THR A 72 -20.94 -5.39 8.90
C THR A 72 -20.15 -6.67 8.58
N ILE A 73 -18.84 -6.55 8.32
CA ILE A 73 -17.90 -7.63 8.06
C ILE A 73 -16.75 -7.58 9.08
N ALA A 74 -16.39 -8.73 9.66
CA ALA A 74 -15.25 -8.80 10.56
C ALA A 74 -13.93 -8.82 9.77
N PRO A 75 -12.97 -7.91 10.04
CA PRO A 75 -11.65 -7.97 9.43
C PRO A 75 -10.82 -9.11 10.06
N SER A 76 -9.86 -9.62 9.29
CA SER A 76 -8.91 -10.63 9.75
C SER A 76 -7.48 -10.18 9.53
N GLU A 77 -6.62 -10.43 10.53
CA GLU A 77 -5.19 -10.15 10.46
C GLU A 77 -4.48 -11.13 9.53
N VAL A 78 -3.54 -10.59 8.74
CA VAL A 78 -2.64 -11.37 7.88
C VAL A 78 -1.21 -10.86 8.06
N ASP A 79 -0.30 -11.78 8.33
CA ASP A 79 1.13 -11.49 8.40
C ASP A 79 1.74 -11.36 6.99
N GLY A 80 2.94 -10.77 6.91
CA GLY A 80 3.69 -10.61 5.66
C GLY A 80 3.37 -9.34 4.88
N ILE A 81 2.30 -8.62 5.19
CA ILE A 81 1.86 -7.42 4.47
C ILE A 81 2.07 -6.11 5.24
N HIS A 82 2.96 -6.13 6.23
CA HIS A 82 3.37 -4.93 6.97
C HIS A 82 4.28 -4.02 6.13
N GLU A 83 4.52 -2.80 6.63
CA GLU A 83 5.32 -1.80 5.92
C GLU A 83 6.79 -2.24 5.79
N VAL A 84 7.49 -1.64 4.83
CA VAL A 84 8.94 -1.75 4.68
C VAL A 84 9.63 -1.43 6.00
N GLN A 85 10.46 -2.34 6.52
CA GLN A 85 11.15 -2.11 7.79
C GLN A 85 12.36 -1.21 7.58
N ALA A 86 12.26 0.02 8.10
CA ALA A 86 13.23 1.08 7.92
C ALA A 86 14.55 0.87 8.72
N GLY A 87 14.61 -0.12 9.59
CA GLY A 87 15.83 -0.47 10.34
C GLY A 87 16.31 0.64 11.27
N ASP A 88 17.51 1.16 11.03
CA ASP A 88 18.13 2.22 11.83
C ASP A 88 17.48 3.59 11.61
N LEU A 89 16.66 3.72 10.55
CA LEU A 89 15.88 4.93 10.28
C LEU A 89 14.55 4.96 11.03
N GLU A 90 14.18 3.89 11.74
CA GLU A 90 12.92 3.77 12.47
C GLU A 90 12.73 4.91 13.47
N ASN A 91 11.51 5.45 13.54
CA ASN A 91 11.09 6.58 14.39
C ASN A 91 11.77 7.94 14.08
N ARG A 92 12.61 8.02 13.06
CA ARG A 92 13.17 9.30 12.62
C ARG A 92 12.17 10.05 11.74
N SER A 93 12.24 11.39 11.81
CA SER A 93 11.41 12.32 11.03
C SER A 93 12.22 13.46 10.42
N ASP A 94 13.54 13.42 10.58
CA ASP A 94 14.45 14.39 9.98
C ASP A 94 14.61 14.16 8.48
N ASP A 95 14.88 15.23 7.75
CA ASP A 95 14.97 15.20 6.29
C ASP A 95 16.09 14.27 5.79
N ASP A 96 17.17 14.09 6.53
CA ASP A 96 18.26 13.17 6.14
C ASP A 96 17.78 11.72 6.16
N ALA A 97 17.04 11.30 7.20
CA ALA A 97 16.49 9.96 7.29
C ALA A 97 15.46 9.68 6.19
N ILE A 98 14.60 10.65 5.92
CA ILE A 98 13.60 10.56 4.84
C ILE A 98 14.30 10.47 3.48
N ALA A 99 15.32 11.28 3.24
CA ALA A 99 16.10 11.25 2.00
C ALA A 99 16.81 9.90 1.82
N GLU A 100 17.38 9.35 2.89
CA GLU A 100 18.06 8.04 2.86
C GLU A 100 17.07 6.90 2.56
N PHE A 101 15.90 6.88 3.21
CA PHE A 101 14.82 5.93 2.92
C PHE A 101 14.41 6.01 1.45
N ASN A 102 14.12 7.20 0.94
CA ASN A 102 13.70 7.41 -0.44
C ASN A 102 14.79 7.02 -1.45
N ALA A 103 16.07 7.29 -1.16
CA ALA A 103 17.17 6.92 -2.03
C ALA A 103 17.29 5.38 -2.17
N VAL A 104 17.14 4.62 -1.07
CA VAL A 104 17.12 3.15 -1.13
C VAL A 104 15.89 2.66 -1.88
N TYR A 105 14.71 3.22 -1.60
CA TYR A 105 13.47 2.83 -2.26
C TYR A 105 13.53 3.09 -3.78
N GLN A 106 14.09 4.22 -4.20
CA GLN A 106 14.33 4.52 -5.61
C GLN A 106 15.19 3.45 -6.29
N ARG A 107 16.26 2.99 -5.63
CA ARG A 107 17.12 1.90 -6.15
C ARG A 107 16.32 0.61 -6.38
N TRP A 108 15.36 0.29 -5.50
CA TRP A 108 14.47 -0.86 -5.71
C TRP A 108 13.61 -0.70 -6.96
N CYS A 109 13.11 0.51 -7.19
CA CYS A 109 12.34 0.82 -8.40
C CYS A 109 13.18 0.71 -9.68
N GLU A 110 14.48 0.96 -9.60
CA GLU A 110 15.46 0.77 -10.69
C GLU A 110 15.90 -0.69 -10.86
N GLY A 111 15.36 -1.61 -10.03
CA GLY A 111 15.63 -3.06 -10.11
C GLY A 111 16.69 -3.57 -9.15
N GLU A 112 17.30 -2.72 -8.34
CA GLU A 112 18.35 -3.11 -7.38
C GLU A 112 17.76 -3.60 -6.06
N LEU A 113 16.86 -4.58 -6.12
CA LEU A 113 16.09 -5.09 -4.99
C LEU A 113 16.89 -5.68 -3.84
N SER A 114 18.18 -6.03 -4.06
CA SER A 114 19.04 -6.61 -3.02
C SER A 114 19.63 -5.59 -2.04
N ILE A 115 19.48 -4.29 -2.33
CA ILE A 115 19.95 -3.22 -1.44
C ILE A 115 19.01 -3.15 -0.25
N ALA A 116 19.56 -3.16 0.96
CA ALA A 116 18.76 -3.07 2.19
C ALA A 116 18.71 -1.63 2.73
N MET A 117 17.61 -1.30 3.40
CA MET A 117 17.60 -0.17 4.33
C MET A 117 18.66 -0.37 5.41
N PRO A 118 19.31 0.68 5.92
CA PRO A 118 20.30 0.54 6.99
C PRO A 118 19.72 -0.23 8.18
N GLY A 119 20.24 -1.42 8.48
CA GLY A 119 19.70 -2.29 9.54
C GLY A 119 18.26 -2.78 9.33
N GLY A 120 17.70 -2.61 8.12
CA GLY A 120 16.32 -2.96 7.79
C GLY A 120 16.19 -3.95 6.65
N GLU A 121 15.05 -3.93 5.95
CA GLU A 121 14.74 -4.84 4.85
C GLU A 121 15.34 -4.36 3.52
N SER A 122 15.62 -5.31 2.64
CA SER A 122 15.79 -5.08 1.21
C SER A 122 14.45 -5.17 0.48
N GLY A 123 14.37 -4.66 -0.76
CA GLY A 123 13.20 -4.85 -1.61
C GLY A 123 12.87 -6.32 -1.84
N SER A 124 13.91 -7.18 -1.94
CA SER A 124 13.75 -8.64 -2.05
C SER A 124 13.11 -9.25 -0.80
N ASP A 125 13.45 -8.77 0.40
CA ASP A 125 12.86 -9.25 1.66
C ASP A 125 11.37 -8.88 1.69
N VAL A 126 11.03 -7.62 1.37
CA VAL A 126 9.64 -7.16 1.30
C VAL A 126 8.83 -8.01 0.31
N LEU A 127 9.32 -8.21 -0.91
CA LEU A 127 8.63 -9.02 -1.91
C LEU A 127 8.51 -10.49 -1.49
N SER A 128 9.53 -11.05 -0.85
CA SER A 128 9.53 -12.45 -0.39
C SER A 128 8.47 -12.75 0.67
N ARG A 129 8.05 -11.77 1.47
CA ARG A 129 6.96 -11.93 2.44
C ARG A 129 5.59 -11.51 1.89
N TYR A 130 5.55 -10.51 1.02
CA TYR A 130 4.31 -9.89 0.55
C TYR A 130 3.66 -10.69 -0.60
N LEU A 131 4.44 -11.07 -1.62
CA LEU A 131 3.92 -11.74 -2.81
C LEU A 131 3.29 -13.12 -2.53
N PRO A 132 3.81 -13.97 -1.62
CA PRO A 132 3.15 -15.22 -1.27
C PRO A 132 1.74 -15.03 -0.73
N VAL A 133 1.47 -13.97 0.05
CA VAL A 133 0.12 -13.67 0.57
C VAL A 133 -0.83 -13.35 -0.58
N LEU A 134 -0.41 -12.50 -1.52
CA LEU A 134 -1.25 -12.14 -2.68
C LEU A 134 -1.48 -13.32 -3.61
N THR A 135 -0.47 -14.17 -3.78
CA THR A 135 -0.57 -15.41 -4.56
C THR A 135 -1.55 -16.39 -3.93
N ASP A 136 -1.49 -16.58 -2.61
CA ASP A 136 -2.41 -17.47 -1.88
C ASP A 136 -3.86 -16.97 -1.99
N LEU A 137 -4.10 -15.68 -1.83
CA LEU A 137 -5.43 -15.07 -2.02
C LEU A 137 -5.96 -15.26 -3.44
N ARG A 138 -5.11 -15.11 -4.43
CA ARG A 138 -5.46 -15.37 -5.81
C ARG A 138 -5.89 -16.82 -6.03
N LEU A 139 -5.04 -17.77 -5.64
CA LEU A 139 -5.26 -19.19 -5.87
C LEU A 139 -6.48 -19.73 -5.12
N ARG A 140 -6.77 -19.21 -3.93
CA ARG A 140 -7.92 -19.66 -3.12
C ARG A 140 -9.24 -19.05 -3.53
N TYR A 141 -9.23 -17.85 -4.10
CA TYR A 141 -10.46 -17.09 -4.33
C TYR A 141 -10.56 -16.55 -5.75
N LEU A 142 -9.59 -15.77 -6.22
CA LEU A 142 -9.75 -15.00 -7.46
C LEU A 142 -9.61 -15.83 -8.74
N ASP A 143 -8.96 -16.97 -8.66
CA ASP A 143 -8.90 -17.95 -9.77
C ASP A 143 -10.10 -18.95 -9.74
N ASP A 144 -11.00 -18.84 -8.76
CA ASP A 144 -12.27 -19.58 -8.71
C ASP A 144 -13.35 -18.80 -9.45
N ASP A 145 -13.93 -19.40 -10.50
CA ASP A 145 -14.97 -18.80 -11.32
C ASP A 145 -16.26 -18.48 -10.54
N ASP A 146 -16.50 -19.17 -9.42
CA ASP A 146 -17.65 -18.95 -8.54
C ASP A 146 -17.42 -17.75 -7.57
N TRP A 147 -16.19 -17.30 -7.41
CA TRP A 147 -15.86 -16.13 -6.59
C TRP A 147 -16.02 -14.83 -7.37
N THR A 148 -16.96 -14.00 -6.97
CA THR A 148 -17.28 -12.74 -7.67
C THR A 148 -17.08 -11.47 -6.84
N GLN A 149 -16.70 -11.62 -5.58
CA GLN A 149 -16.54 -10.51 -4.64
C GLN A 149 -15.09 -9.99 -4.60
N ASP A 150 -14.93 -8.71 -4.31
CA ASP A 150 -13.62 -8.11 -4.10
C ASP A 150 -12.97 -8.61 -2.79
N ILE A 151 -11.65 -8.73 -2.79
CA ILE A 151 -10.84 -8.92 -1.59
C ILE A 151 -10.23 -7.56 -1.26
N LEU A 152 -10.51 -7.06 -0.05
CA LEU A 152 -9.96 -5.83 0.48
C LEU A 152 -8.83 -6.13 1.45
N LEU A 153 -7.66 -5.55 1.22
CA LEU A 153 -6.46 -5.78 2.02
C LEU A 153 -5.88 -4.44 2.46
N VAL A 154 -5.99 -4.12 3.75
CA VAL A 154 -5.47 -2.88 4.32
C VAL A 154 -4.01 -3.06 4.71
N SER A 155 -3.13 -2.28 4.09
CA SER A 155 -1.68 -2.36 4.23
C SER A 155 -1.06 -0.94 4.20
N HIS A 156 0.12 -0.76 3.63
CA HIS A 156 0.97 0.41 3.77
C HIS A 156 1.48 0.90 2.41
N GLY A 157 1.82 2.18 2.33
CA GLY A 157 2.08 2.85 1.08
C GLY A 157 3.26 2.29 0.30
N ALA A 158 4.44 2.21 0.89
CA ALA A 158 5.65 1.75 0.19
C ALA A 158 5.55 0.26 -0.18
N ALA A 159 5.06 -0.59 0.73
CA ALA A 159 4.91 -2.02 0.47
C ALA A 159 3.86 -2.31 -0.62
N ILE A 160 2.71 -1.62 -0.62
CA ILE A 160 1.69 -1.76 -1.68
C ILE A 160 2.27 -1.37 -3.04
N ARG A 161 2.94 -0.22 -3.13
CA ARG A 161 3.50 0.28 -4.39
C ARG A 161 4.51 -0.70 -4.99
N LEU A 162 5.46 -1.16 -4.18
CA LEU A 162 6.49 -2.11 -4.62
C LEU A 162 5.88 -3.43 -5.08
N ALA A 163 5.01 -4.03 -4.28
CA ALA A 163 4.38 -5.31 -4.60
C ALA A 163 3.47 -5.22 -5.84
N SER A 164 2.65 -4.18 -5.93
CA SER A 164 1.73 -3.97 -7.05
C SER A 164 2.46 -3.71 -8.37
N ALA A 165 3.51 -2.88 -8.34
CA ALA A 165 4.31 -2.60 -9.52
C ALA A 165 5.02 -3.85 -10.01
N THR A 166 5.57 -4.65 -9.11
CA THR A 166 6.23 -5.93 -9.44
C THR A 166 5.25 -6.92 -10.06
N LEU A 167 4.04 -7.06 -9.50
CA LEU A 167 3.03 -8.02 -10.00
C LEU A 167 2.44 -7.64 -11.34
N ALA A 168 2.16 -6.35 -11.54
CA ALA A 168 1.46 -5.86 -12.72
C ALA A 168 2.39 -5.27 -13.79
N GLY A 169 3.70 -5.24 -13.56
CA GLY A 169 4.66 -4.65 -14.50
C GLY A 169 4.45 -3.16 -14.71
N VAL A 170 4.11 -2.42 -13.65
CA VAL A 170 3.97 -0.95 -13.73
C VAL A 170 5.36 -0.32 -13.78
N GLU A 171 5.56 0.59 -14.73
CA GLU A 171 6.83 1.27 -14.96
C GLU A 171 7.33 2.03 -13.74
N SER A 172 8.64 1.93 -13.45
CA SER A 172 9.26 2.59 -12.29
C SER A 172 9.11 4.11 -12.31
N SER A 173 9.22 4.71 -13.47
CA SER A 173 8.99 6.14 -13.68
C SER A 173 7.59 6.61 -13.26
N PHE A 174 6.61 5.71 -13.32
CA PHE A 174 5.25 6.03 -12.86
C PHE A 174 5.12 5.89 -11.34
N PHE A 175 5.43 4.71 -10.77
CA PHE A 175 5.08 4.48 -9.36
C PHE A 175 6.02 5.17 -8.36
N LEU A 176 7.19 5.66 -8.80
CA LEU A 176 8.03 6.56 -8.00
C LEU A 176 7.33 7.87 -7.69
N ASP A 177 6.72 8.48 -8.71
CA ASP A 177 6.09 9.81 -8.61
C ASP A 177 4.65 9.76 -8.10
N HIS A 178 4.05 8.55 -8.05
CA HIS A 178 2.65 8.39 -7.68
C HIS A 178 2.52 7.70 -6.33
N HIS A 179 2.74 8.48 -5.28
CA HIS A 179 2.46 8.08 -3.91
C HIS A 179 0.97 7.83 -3.69
N LEU A 180 0.65 6.92 -2.77
CA LEU A 180 -0.72 6.69 -2.35
C LEU A 180 -1.04 7.58 -1.14
N ALA A 181 -2.07 8.41 -1.25
CA ALA A 181 -2.62 9.10 -0.09
C ALA A 181 -3.27 8.11 0.89
N ASN A 182 -3.51 8.55 2.13
CA ASN A 182 -4.21 7.71 3.10
C ASN A 182 -5.58 7.27 2.55
N THR A 183 -5.89 5.98 2.69
CA THR A 183 -7.05 5.28 2.12
C THR A 183 -7.13 5.21 0.59
N GLU A 184 -6.15 5.73 -0.14
CA GLU A 184 -6.05 5.40 -1.57
C GLU A 184 -5.68 3.92 -1.76
N ALA A 185 -6.00 3.40 -2.94
CA ALA A 185 -5.87 1.99 -3.23
C ALA A 185 -5.25 1.70 -4.60
N VAL A 186 -4.56 0.58 -4.69
CA VAL A 186 -4.23 -0.08 -5.96
C VAL A 186 -5.21 -1.22 -6.18
N VAL A 187 -5.81 -1.28 -7.37
CA VAL A 187 -6.74 -2.35 -7.75
C VAL A 187 -6.09 -3.25 -8.80
N LEU A 188 -5.95 -4.52 -8.43
CA LEU A 188 -5.38 -5.55 -9.27
C LEU A 188 -6.46 -6.55 -9.70
N VAL A 189 -6.41 -6.96 -10.96
CA VAL A 189 -7.30 -7.97 -11.54
C VAL A 189 -6.43 -9.14 -12.03
N PRO A 190 -6.75 -10.40 -11.65
CA PRO A 190 -6.05 -11.54 -12.21
C PRO A 190 -6.35 -11.64 -13.70
N ILE A 191 -5.31 -11.92 -14.48
CA ILE A 191 -5.42 -12.23 -15.91
C ILE A 191 -4.79 -13.60 -16.17
N THR A 192 -4.88 -14.09 -17.40
CA THR A 192 -4.35 -15.41 -17.78
C THR A 192 -2.88 -15.60 -17.40
N ASP A 193 -2.47 -16.85 -17.23
CA ASP A 193 -1.08 -17.28 -17.01
C ASP A 193 -0.45 -16.73 -15.71
N GLY A 194 -1.24 -16.60 -14.67
CA GLY A 194 -0.74 -16.16 -13.35
C GLY A 194 -0.41 -14.65 -13.26
N ARG A 195 -0.60 -13.91 -14.34
CA ARG A 195 -0.30 -12.46 -14.40
C ARG A 195 -1.40 -11.63 -13.78
N TRP A 196 -1.08 -10.36 -13.49
CA TRP A 196 -1.98 -9.37 -12.97
C TRP A 196 -2.08 -8.15 -13.90
N SER A 197 -3.22 -7.50 -13.88
CA SER A 197 -3.43 -6.19 -14.50
C SER A 197 -3.73 -5.18 -13.40
N CYS A 198 -3.00 -4.09 -13.36
CA CYS A 198 -3.35 -2.93 -12.53
C CYS A 198 -4.42 -2.12 -13.27
N VAL A 199 -5.60 -1.98 -12.68
CA VAL A 199 -6.72 -1.25 -13.28
C VAL A 199 -7.01 0.08 -12.60
N GLN A 200 -6.38 0.32 -11.44
CA GLN A 200 -6.43 1.60 -10.72
C GLN A 200 -5.20 1.74 -9.83
N TRP A 201 -4.65 2.94 -9.75
CA TRP A 201 -3.58 3.35 -8.85
C TRP A 201 -3.93 4.70 -8.23
N GLY A 202 -4.33 4.72 -6.96
CA GLY A 202 -4.91 5.89 -6.33
C GLY A 202 -6.13 6.39 -7.11
N SER A 203 -6.11 7.64 -7.53
CA SER A 203 -7.15 8.27 -8.36
C SER A 203 -6.98 8.02 -9.86
N ARG A 204 -5.92 7.33 -10.31
CA ARG A 204 -5.56 7.14 -11.73
C ARG A 204 -6.00 5.78 -12.26
N THR A 205 -6.29 5.75 -13.57
CA THR A 205 -6.60 4.52 -14.32
C THR A 205 -5.66 4.37 -15.52
N PRO A 206 -5.43 3.14 -16.03
CA PRO A 206 -4.58 2.94 -17.20
C PRO A 206 -5.05 3.74 -18.42
N PRO A 207 -4.15 4.13 -19.33
CA PRO A 207 -2.71 3.83 -19.30
C PRO A 207 -1.96 4.72 -18.29
N PHE A 208 -0.99 4.11 -17.57
CA PHE A 208 -0.16 4.82 -16.62
C PHE A 208 1.03 5.45 -17.34
N TYR A 209 0.98 6.76 -17.53
CA TYR A 209 2.08 7.52 -18.09
C TYR A 209 2.88 8.19 -16.98
N PRO A 210 4.22 8.30 -17.12
CA PRO A 210 4.99 9.19 -16.27
C PRO A 210 4.46 10.61 -16.41
N GLU A 211 4.49 11.39 -15.34
CA GLU A 211 4.17 12.83 -15.42
C GLU A 211 5.16 13.46 -16.43
N PRO A 212 4.70 14.34 -17.32
CA PRO A 212 5.63 15.14 -18.12
C PRO A 212 6.50 15.92 -17.15
N ASP A 213 7.81 16.05 -17.45
CA ASP A 213 8.78 16.85 -16.68
C ASP A 213 8.27 18.29 -16.48
N VAL A 214 7.39 18.46 -15.52
CA VAL A 214 6.99 19.75 -15.01
C VAL A 214 8.03 20.07 -13.94
N HIS A 215 8.96 20.96 -14.26
CA HIS A 215 9.85 21.50 -13.24
C HIS A 215 8.99 21.97 -12.06
N PRO A 216 9.29 21.55 -10.83
CA PRO A 216 8.47 21.89 -9.68
C PRO A 216 8.42 23.41 -9.56
N VAL A 217 7.24 23.98 -9.80
CA VAL A 217 6.92 25.31 -9.32
C VAL A 217 6.94 25.19 -7.80
N GLU A 218 7.50 26.17 -7.10
CA GLU A 218 7.82 26.19 -5.66
C GLU A 218 6.69 25.85 -4.67
N ASP A 219 5.57 25.31 -5.11
CA ASP A 219 4.41 24.92 -4.29
C ASP A 219 4.39 23.42 -3.84
N ALA A 220 5.40 22.63 -4.19
CA ALA A 220 5.53 21.24 -3.77
C ALA A 220 6.02 21.05 -2.33
N LEU A 221 5.99 22.10 -1.49
CA LEU A 221 6.37 22.09 -0.06
C LEU A 221 5.23 21.68 0.88
N GLN A 222 4.11 21.18 0.40
CA GLN A 222 3.28 20.29 1.22
C GLN A 222 3.91 18.91 1.15
N ALA A 223 4.89 18.73 2.02
CA ALA A 223 5.69 17.53 2.12
C ALA A 223 4.80 16.30 2.16
N ALA A 224 4.81 15.55 1.04
CA ALA A 224 4.19 14.24 0.99
C ALA A 224 4.72 13.39 2.16
N ASP A 225 3.84 12.62 2.78
CA ASP A 225 4.22 11.61 3.76
C ASP A 225 5.26 10.67 3.10
N PRO A 226 6.48 10.51 3.66
CA PRO A 226 7.55 9.73 3.05
C PRO A 226 7.17 8.27 2.81
N MET A 227 6.14 7.78 3.51
CA MET A 227 5.64 6.40 3.44
C MET A 227 4.41 6.25 2.55
N GLY A 228 3.96 7.33 1.90
CA GLY A 228 2.75 7.38 1.04
C GLY A 228 2.89 6.77 -0.33
#